data_d06b5050a6dd538a87205321f0703d32
#
_entry.id   d06b5050a6dd538a87205321f0703d32
#
_cell.length_a   1.000
_cell.length_b   1.000
_cell.length_c   1.000
_cell.angle_alpha   90.00
_cell.angle_beta   90.00
_cell.angle_gamma   90.00
#
_symmetry.space_group_name_H-M   'P 1'
#
loop_
_entity.id
_entity.type
_entity.pdbx_description
1 polymer ?
#
loop_
_entity_poly.entity_id
_entity_poly.type
_entity_poly.pdbx_seq_one_letter_code
_entity_poly.pdbx_strand_id
1 'polypeptide(L)'
;MKTNKTFLSTAVALSLLGTSGMANAAGFQLAEYSATGLGRAYAGEAAMADNASSQWRNPAMLTYLEGTQVSVGAIYVNPNIDINGQTTLKHPVNQSVINSSSTSSDDFAHDAIIPNFYLSHQYNEQFAIGLAFGTNYGMETDLGKGFAASHFGNEASVTTMEANLNAAYKINNAVSIGGGIRYIIGEGSFGATTPKVNVLQKPQGTTLKYMEGDDTAWGWQLGTAWQINENNRIGFTYKSEVELKLEGHAEGLGFGFGTPKLPQLRDNGYMYLNLPATAELASFHQVTDQLALHASFNWTDWSSFEKLEAHLETAGTHMVKVENWEDNYRFAVGATYQLQPKVALRTGIAYDTSAVSDKNRTITIPETDRTWLSIGATYDWTKDFSLDAGFTYIIAKDAPIVESRGYKSDDSAEVVGGQFVGKTTGNVWLIGVQANYRF
;
A
#
# COMPACT_ATOMS: atom_id res chain seq x y z
N MET A 1 -41.70 -0.56 17.67
CA MET A 1 -40.29 -0.93 17.77
C MET A 1 -39.48 -0.08 16.78
N LYS A 2 -38.86 1.00 17.23
CA LYS A 2 -37.94 1.83 16.41
C LYS A 2 -36.53 1.31 16.67
N THR A 3 -36.05 0.40 15.84
CA THR A 3 -34.71 -0.16 15.92
C THR A 3 -33.72 0.78 15.26
N ASN A 4 -32.91 1.30 16.07
CA ASN A 4 -31.57 1.89 15.96
C ASN A 4 -30.86 1.78 14.59
N LYS A 5 -31.25 2.62 13.66
CA LYS A 5 -30.44 2.94 12.47
C LYS A 5 -29.16 3.73 12.83
N THR A 6 -29.07 4.24 14.05
CA THR A 6 -27.97 5.04 14.58
C THR A 6 -26.71 4.24 14.90
N PHE A 7 -26.82 2.95 15.23
CA PHE A 7 -25.65 2.13 15.57
C PHE A 7 -24.85 1.68 14.32
N LEU A 8 -25.52 1.44 13.20
CA LEU A 8 -24.83 1.05 11.95
C LEU A 8 -24.12 2.27 11.31
N SER A 9 -24.77 3.43 11.35
CA SER A 9 -24.18 4.67 10.84
C SER A 9 -23.02 5.18 11.72
N THR A 10 -23.02 4.88 13.02
CA THR A 10 -21.92 5.27 13.92
C THR A 10 -20.71 4.34 13.77
N ALA A 11 -20.89 3.06 13.47
CA ALA A 11 -19.78 2.14 13.19
C ALA A 11 -19.13 2.42 11.84
N VAL A 12 -19.90 2.78 10.82
CA VAL A 12 -19.39 3.21 9.51
C VAL A 12 -18.74 4.62 9.61
N ALA A 13 -19.30 5.53 10.41
CA ALA A 13 -18.72 6.87 10.61
C ALA A 13 -17.44 6.85 11.47
N LEU A 14 -17.24 5.89 12.37
CA LEU A 14 -15.99 5.72 13.12
C LEU A 14 -14.84 5.13 12.29
N SER A 15 -15.15 4.40 11.21
CA SER A 15 -14.15 3.95 10.24
C SER A 15 -13.74 5.03 9.22
N LEU A 16 -14.54 6.11 9.09
CA LEU A 16 -14.30 7.22 8.16
C LEU A 16 -13.55 8.42 8.80
N LEU A 17 -13.21 8.35 10.10
CA LEU A 17 -12.48 9.42 10.82
C LEU A 17 -10.99 9.11 11.03
N GLY A 18 -10.46 8.09 10.37
CA GLY A 18 -9.03 7.84 10.32
C GLY A 18 -8.38 8.80 9.33
N THR A 19 -7.78 9.89 9.81
CA THR A 19 -6.84 10.69 9.03
C THR A 19 -5.71 9.80 8.57
N SER A 20 -5.67 9.55 7.29
CA SER A 20 -4.78 8.69 6.57
C SER A 20 -3.38 9.29 6.46
N GLY A 21 -2.46 8.80 7.24
CA GLY A 21 -1.06 8.79 6.90
C GLY A 21 -0.69 7.36 6.53
N MET A 22 0.06 7.08 5.50
CA MET A 22 0.29 5.73 5.00
C MET A 22 1.75 5.39 4.81
N ALA A 23 2.14 4.23 5.30
CA ALA A 23 3.47 3.67 5.13
C ALA A 23 3.61 2.93 3.79
N ASN A 24 4.79 2.96 3.23
CA ASN A 24 5.10 2.28 1.99
C ASN A 24 5.49 0.81 2.24
N ALA A 25 4.70 -0.12 1.73
CA ALA A 25 5.14 -1.45 1.34
C ALA A 25 5.59 -1.41 -0.14
N ALA A 26 5.96 -2.51 -0.79
CA ALA A 26 6.44 -2.51 -2.16
C ALA A 26 5.59 -1.61 -3.09
N GLY A 27 6.17 -0.53 -3.57
CA GLY A 27 5.42 0.58 -4.16
C GLY A 27 4.51 1.24 -3.10
N PHE A 28 3.22 1.40 -3.41
CA PHE A 28 2.18 1.83 -2.46
C PHE A 28 1.19 0.71 -2.11
N GLN A 29 1.56 -0.56 -2.31
CA GLN A 29 0.80 -1.71 -1.83
C GLN A 29 1.05 -1.92 -0.34
N LEU A 30 -0.02 -2.20 0.42
CA LEU A 30 0.01 -2.45 1.85
C LEU A 30 -0.12 -3.94 2.16
N ALA A 31 0.67 -4.41 3.14
CA ALA A 31 0.55 -5.76 3.69
C ALA A 31 -0.19 -5.77 5.05
N GLU A 32 -0.54 -4.63 5.58
CA GLU A 32 -0.97 -4.36 6.95
C GLU A 32 -2.47 -4.64 7.17
N TYR A 33 -2.90 -5.90 7.04
CA TYR A 33 -4.32 -6.28 7.15
C TYR A 33 -4.65 -7.10 8.40
N SER A 34 -3.68 -7.64 9.14
CA SER A 34 -3.94 -8.37 10.38
C SER A 34 -2.77 -8.32 11.35
N ALA A 35 -3.04 -8.14 12.65
CA ALA A 35 -1.99 -8.20 13.68
C ALA A 35 -1.43 -9.63 13.84
N THR A 36 -2.24 -10.65 13.58
CA THR A 36 -1.84 -12.05 13.59
C THR A 36 -0.78 -12.32 12.51
N GLY A 37 -1.04 -11.90 11.27
CA GLY A 37 -0.09 -12.01 10.15
C GLY A 37 1.15 -11.16 10.34
N LEU A 38 0.99 -9.93 10.88
CA LEU A 38 2.10 -9.03 11.19
C LEU A 38 3.16 -9.71 12.06
N GLY A 39 2.74 -10.48 13.08
CA GLY A 39 3.64 -11.18 13.99
C GLY A 39 4.54 -12.24 13.35
N ARG A 40 4.28 -12.65 12.11
CA ARG A 40 5.11 -13.60 11.35
C ARG A 40 5.56 -13.07 9.98
N ALA A 41 5.64 -11.73 9.84
CA ALA A 41 5.98 -11.07 8.59
C ALA A 41 5.08 -11.54 7.43
N TYR A 42 3.80 -11.79 7.69
CA TYR A 42 2.82 -12.30 6.72
C TYR A 42 3.27 -13.57 5.96
N ALA A 43 4.11 -14.40 6.59
CA ALA A 43 4.52 -15.68 6.01
C ALA A 43 3.37 -16.68 6.03
N GLY A 44 3.10 -17.33 4.90
CA GLY A 44 2.13 -18.42 4.79
C GLY A 44 0.68 -17.99 4.65
N GLU A 45 0.37 -16.70 4.46
CA GLU A 45 -0.98 -16.14 4.60
C GLU A 45 -2.03 -16.81 3.70
N ALA A 46 -1.71 -17.13 2.45
CA ALA A 46 -2.65 -17.82 1.57
C ALA A 46 -2.97 -19.26 2.02
N ALA A 47 -2.22 -19.83 2.98
CA ALA A 47 -2.43 -21.14 3.56
C ALA A 47 -2.85 -21.11 5.04
N MET A 48 -2.99 -19.93 5.67
CA MET A 48 -3.31 -19.78 7.08
C MET A 48 -4.81 -19.54 7.29
N ALA A 49 -5.35 -20.13 8.36
CA ALA A 49 -6.76 -20.00 8.78
C ALA A 49 -6.84 -19.71 10.28
N ASP A 50 -6.15 -18.66 10.74
CA ASP A 50 -6.08 -18.30 12.15
C ASP A 50 -7.41 -17.76 12.68
N ASN A 51 -8.07 -16.89 11.92
CA ASN A 51 -9.30 -16.19 12.29
C ASN A 51 -9.96 -15.59 11.03
N ALA A 52 -11.02 -14.79 11.19
CA ALA A 52 -11.80 -14.24 10.08
C ALA A 52 -10.98 -13.37 9.11
N SER A 53 -9.81 -12.85 9.50
CA SER A 53 -8.94 -12.05 8.63
C SER A 53 -8.29 -12.86 7.49
N SER A 54 -8.19 -14.18 7.63
CA SER A 54 -7.58 -15.07 6.63
C SER A 54 -8.21 -14.95 5.24
N GLN A 55 -9.52 -14.61 5.17
CA GLN A 55 -10.26 -14.40 3.93
C GLN A 55 -9.74 -13.20 3.10
N TRP A 56 -9.08 -12.23 3.75
CA TRP A 56 -8.53 -11.07 3.07
C TRP A 56 -7.47 -11.48 2.05
N ARG A 57 -6.64 -12.42 2.44
CA ARG A 57 -5.59 -12.93 1.56
C ARG A 57 -6.08 -14.07 0.69
N ASN A 58 -6.78 -15.08 1.26
CA ASN A 58 -7.29 -16.22 0.52
C ASN A 58 -8.73 -16.56 0.94
N PRO A 59 -9.74 -16.29 0.10
CA PRO A 59 -11.13 -16.60 0.44
C PRO A 59 -11.39 -18.10 0.67
N ALA A 60 -10.60 -19.02 0.10
CA ALA A 60 -10.74 -20.46 0.35
C ALA A 60 -10.51 -20.85 1.82
N MET A 61 -9.80 -20.01 2.59
CA MET A 61 -9.56 -20.23 4.02
C MET A 61 -10.82 -20.15 4.85
N LEU A 62 -11.89 -19.53 4.36
CA LEU A 62 -13.22 -19.51 5.04
C LEU A 62 -13.74 -20.92 5.36
N THR A 63 -13.43 -21.93 4.55
CA THR A 63 -13.86 -23.32 4.78
C THR A 63 -13.18 -24.01 5.98
N TYR A 64 -12.14 -23.40 6.53
CA TYR A 64 -11.41 -23.88 7.71
C TYR A 64 -11.84 -23.16 8.99
N LEU A 65 -12.70 -22.14 8.88
CA LEU A 65 -13.21 -21.36 10.02
C LEU A 65 -14.56 -21.88 10.45
N GLU A 66 -14.66 -22.33 11.70
CA GLU A 66 -15.90 -22.87 12.25
C GLU A 66 -16.83 -21.77 12.77
N GLY A 67 -18.15 -21.98 12.62
CA GLY A 67 -19.17 -21.11 13.17
C GLY A 67 -19.19 -19.69 12.55
N THR A 68 -19.49 -18.72 13.38
CA THR A 68 -19.44 -17.30 13.04
C THR A 68 -18.25 -16.67 13.76
N GLN A 69 -17.39 -15.99 13.03
CA GLN A 69 -16.23 -15.32 13.62
C GLN A 69 -16.16 -13.86 13.20
N VAL A 70 -15.75 -13.02 14.13
CA VAL A 70 -15.48 -11.58 13.90
C VAL A 70 -14.04 -11.29 14.33
N SER A 71 -13.31 -10.58 13.49
CA SER A 71 -12.00 -10.04 13.81
C SER A 71 -11.98 -8.53 13.58
N VAL A 72 -11.50 -7.77 14.55
CA VAL A 72 -11.39 -6.30 14.48
C VAL A 72 -9.99 -5.92 14.95
N GLY A 73 -9.30 -5.12 14.17
CA GLY A 73 -7.95 -4.71 14.49
C GLY A 73 -7.54 -3.39 13.87
N ALA A 74 -6.36 -2.97 14.24
CA ALA A 74 -5.68 -1.84 13.61
C ALA A 74 -4.17 -2.05 13.69
N ILE A 75 -3.47 -1.52 12.70
CA ILE A 75 -2.01 -1.50 12.63
C ILE A 75 -1.57 -0.05 12.53
N TYR A 76 -0.76 0.39 13.49
CA TYR A 76 -0.05 1.66 13.44
C TYR A 76 1.25 1.45 12.69
N VAL A 77 1.51 2.32 11.75
CA VAL A 77 2.69 2.31 10.89
C VAL A 77 3.42 3.64 11.05
N ASN A 78 4.70 3.59 11.32
CA ASN A 78 5.57 4.76 11.44
C ASN A 78 6.76 4.60 10.48
N PRO A 79 6.71 5.24 9.32
CA PRO A 79 7.84 5.29 8.41
C PRO A 79 8.79 6.41 8.85
N ASN A 80 10.08 6.12 8.86
CA ASN A 80 11.14 7.09 9.05
C ASN A 80 11.98 7.08 7.77
N ILE A 81 11.53 7.83 6.79
CA ILE A 81 12.14 7.89 5.45
C ILE A 81 12.75 9.25 5.23
N ASP A 82 14.02 9.26 4.91
CA ASP A 82 14.81 10.47 4.69
C ASP A 82 15.30 10.54 3.25
N ILE A 83 15.43 11.77 2.76
CA ILE A 83 16.06 12.06 1.49
C ILE A 83 17.09 13.18 1.66
N ASN A 84 18.27 12.99 1.09
CA ASN A 84 19.28 14.02 1.07
C ASN A 84 20.04 14.03 -0.25
N GLY A 85 20.40 15.25 -0.71
CA GLY A 85 21.08 15.41 -1.98
C GLY A 85 21.37 16.86 -2.32
N GLN A 86 21.63 17.08 -3.59
CA GLN A 86 21.99 18.37 -4.14
C GLN A 86 21.19 18.67 -5.40
N THR A 87 20.64 19.87 -5.48
CA THR A 87 20.01 20.41 -6.69
C THR A 87 21.02 21.29 -7.40
N THR A 88 21.18 21.11 -8.71
CA THR A 88 22.12 21.90 -9.53
C THR A 88 21.40 22.47 -10.75
N LEU A 89 21.20 23.79 -10.76
CA LEU A 89 20.65 24.52 -11.90
C LEU A 89 21.78 25.05 -12.78
N LYS A 90 21.74 24.71 -14.07
CA LYS A 90 22.75 25.14 -15.07
C LYS A 90 22.11 26.06 -16.11
N HIS A 91 22.92 26.94 -16.66
CA HIS A 91 22.56 27.79 -17.77
C HIS A 91 22.34 26.95 -19.05
N PRO A 92 21.18 27.08 -19.73
CA PRO A 92 20.83 26.17 -20.83
C PRO A 92 21.76 26.16 -22.01
N VAL A 93 22.52 27.26 -22.25
CA VAL A 93 23.41 27.39 -23.41
C VAL A 93 24.87 27.01 -23.08
N ASN A 94 25.44 27.61 -22.05
CA ASN A 94 26.87 27.44 -21.74
C ASN A 94 27.18 26.45 -20.62
N GLN A 95 26.12 25.82 -20.06
CA GLN A 95 26.19 24.80 -18.99
C GLN A 95 26.91 25.27 -17.70
N SER A 96 27.16 26.59 -17.55
CA SER A 96 27.68 27.11 -16.28
C SER A 96 26.66 26.93 -15.16
N VAL A 97 27.14 26.62 -13.96
CA VAL A 97 26.30 26.47 -12.78
C VAL A 97 25.75 27.84 -12.36
N ILE A 98 24.42 28.00 -12.40
CA ILE A 98 23.69 29.18 -11.91
C ILE A 98 23.53 29.09 -10.40
N ASN A 99 23.10 27.92 -9.93
CA ASN A 99 22.88 27.65 -8.51
C ASN A 99 23.19 26.18 -8.19
N SER A 100 23.71 25.96 -6.98
CA SER A 100 23.88 24.62 -6.42
C SER A 100 23.48 24.68 -4.95
N SER A 101 22.52 23.84 -4.54
CA SER A 101 21.92 23.87 -3.20
C SER A 101 21.82 22.46 -2.66
N SER A 102 22.38 22.22 -1.48
CA SER A 102 22.12 21.01 -0.72
C SER A 102 20.72 21.09 -0.14
N THR A 103 20.01 19.97 -0.12
CA THR A 103 18.66 19.86 0.43
C THR A 103 18.45 18.50 1.08
N SER A 104 17.69 18.48 2.14
CA SER A 104 17.21 17.26 2.81
C SER A 104 15.77 17.41 3.20
N SER A 105 15.07 16.30 3.33
CA SER A 105 13.81 16.19 4.02
C SER A 105 13.89 14.93 4.85
N ASP A 106 13.66 15.07 6.15
CA ASP A 106 13.71 13.99 7.10
C ASP A 106 12.27 13.62 7.45
N ASP A 107 11.99 12.31 7.61
CA ASP A 107 10.70 11.81 8.06
C ASP A 107 9.51 12.37 7.25
N PHE A 108 9.63 12.39 5.92
CA PHE A 108 8.65 13.03 5.04
C PHE A 108 7.48 12.10 4.61
N ALA A 109 7.49 10.87 5.05
CA ALA A 109 6.37 9.94 4.91
C ALA A 109 5.57 9.91 6.22
N HIS A 110 4.25 10.12 6.13
CA HIS A 110 3.43 10.30 7.32
C HIS A 110 3.09 8.98 8.03
N ASP A 111 2.87 9.04 9.36
CA ASP A 111 2.34 7.93 10.16
C ASP A 111 0.93 7.55 9.75
N ALA A 112 0.58 6.26 9.91
CA ALA A 112 -0.76 5.80 9.60
C ALA A 112 -1.35 4.85 10.64
N ILE A 113 -2.66 4.86 10.75
CA ILE A 113 -3.43 3.80 11.41
C ILE A 113 -4.27 3.11 10.35
N ILE A 114 -4.04 1.81 10.13
CA ILE A 114 -4.75 0.99 9.15
C ILE A 114 -5.76 0.10 9.89
N PRO A 115 -7.06 0.48 9.89
CA PRO A 115 -8.12 -0.32 10.50
C PRO A 115 -8.48 -1.51 9.63
N ASN A 116 -8.93 -2.59 10.26
CA ASN A 116 -9.45 -3.76 9.58
C ASN A 116 -10.63 -4.39 10.33
N PHE A 117 -11.56 -4.97 9.57
CA PHE A 117 -12.72 -5.66 10.09
C PHE A 117 -13.05 -6.85 9.21
N TYR A 118 -13.32 -7.99 9.83
CA TYR A 118 -13.66 -9.23 9.16
C TYR A 118 -14.79 -9.94 9.86
N LEU A 119 -15.72 -10.49 9.06
CA LEU A 119 -16.79 -11.36 9.49
C LEU A 119 -16.75 -12.62 8.62
N SER A 120 -16.76 -13.79 9.22
CA SER A 120 -16.94 -15.07 8.53
C SER A 120 -18.12 -15.84 9.13
N HIS A 121 -18.80 -16.60 8.29
CA HIS A 121 -19.88 -17.49 8.69
C HIS A 121 -19.83 -18.78 7.90
N GLN A 122 -19.67 -19.90 8.60
CA GLN A 122 -19.75 -21.22 8.04
C GLN A 122 -21.24 -21.65 8.04
N TYR A 123 -21.84 -21.70 6.86
CA TYR A 123 -23.23 -22.10 6.71
C TYR A 123 -23.43 -23.61 6.90
N ASN A 124 -22.47 -24.40 6.43
CA ASN A 124 -22.38 -25.84 6.64
C ASN A 124 -20.92 -26.31 6.45
N GLU A 125 -20.63 -27.60 6.58
CA GLU A 125 -19.28 -28.17 6.49
C GLU A 125 -18.58 -27.87 5.14
N GLN A 126 -19.33 -27.53 4.09
CA GLN A 126 -18.78 -27.30 2.75
C GLN A 126 -18.80 -25.84 2.33
N PHE A 127 -19.73 -25.03 2.83
CA PHE A 127 -19.95 -23.68 2.35
C PHE A 127 -19.79 -22.63 3.45
N ALA A 128 -18.99 -21.62 3.18
CA ALA A 128 -18.79 -20.47 4.04
C ALA A 128 -18.82 -19.17 3.25
N ILE A 129 -19.21 -18.09 3.92
CA ILE A 129 -19.23 -16.72 3.38
C ILE A 129 -18.45 -15.79 4.31
N GLY A 130 -18.00 -14.68 3.78
CA GLY A 130 -17.27 -13.68 4.56
C GLY A 130 -17.43 -12.28 4.02
N LEU A 131 -17.31 -11.33 4.93
CA LEU A 131 -17.26 -9.91 4.64
C LEU A 131 -15.95 -9.35 5.22
N ALA A 132 -15.24 -8.53 4.45
CA ALA A 132 -13.97 -7.97 4.85
C ALA A 132 -13.91 -6.49 4.51
N PHE A 133 -13.33 -5.68 5.40
CA PHE A 133 -13.04 -4.26 5.20
C PHE A 133 -11.60 -3.98 5.60
N GLY A 134 -10.88 -3.25 4.75
CA GLY A 134 -9.49 -2.87 4.98
C GLY A 134 -8.95 -2.03 3.84
N THR A 135 -7.64 -2.01 3.68
CA THR A 135 -6.97 -1.36 2.55
C THR A 135 -5.83 -2.20 2.02
N ASN A 136 -5.61 -2.16 0.70
CA ASN A 136 -4.49 -2.84 0.03
C ASN A 136 -3.47 -1.86 -0.54
N TYR A 137 -3.82 -0.58 -0.70
CA TYR A 137 -2.95 0.41 -1.33
C TYR A 137 -3.05 1.74 -0.59
N GLY A 138 -1.89 2.36 -0.35
CA GLY A 138 -1.84 3.66 0.27
C GLY A 138 -0.43 4.17 0.46
N MET A 139 -0.27 5.49 0.34
CA MET A 139 0.97 6.21 0.62
C MET A 139 0.68 7.68 0.82
N GLU A 140 1.51 8.35 1.60
CA GLU A 140 1.51 9.80 1.69
C GLU A 140 2.93 10.28 1.97
N THR A 141 3.40 11.21 1.14
CA THR A 141 4.71 11.85 1.28
C THR A 141 4.58 13.35 1.10
N ASP A 142 5.21 14.13 1.95
CA ASP A 142 5.29 15.59 1.85
C ASP A 142 6.71 16.06 2.21
N LEU A 143 7.49 16.37 1.17
CA LEU A 143 8.84 16.93 1.31
C LEU A 143 8.81 18.43 1.66
N GLY A 144 7.62 19.03 1.66
CA GLY A 144 7.42 20.45 1.92
C GLY A 144 7.78 21.34 0.71
N LYS A 145 7.09 22.49 0.65
CA LYS A 145 7.29 23.51 -0.41
C LYS A 145 8.67 24.18 -0.35
N GLY A 146 9.42 23.95 0.73
CA GLY A 146 10.79 24.44 0.93
C GLY A 146 11.88 23.57 0.34
N PHE A 147 11.59 22.34 -0.04
CA PHE A 147 12.54 21.38 -0.60
C PHE A 147 13.11 21.90 -1.94
N ALA A 148 14.44 21.87 -2.09
CA ALA A 148 15.05 22.52 -3.26
C ALA A 148 14.78 21.81 -4.59
N ALA A 149 14.32 20.56 -4.56
CA ALA A 149 13.91 19.80 -5.74
C ALA A 149 12.38 19.70 -5.91
N SER A 150 11.60 20.53 -5.20
CA SER A 150 10.13 20.52 -5.19
C SER A 150 9.47 20.68 -6.57
N HIS A 151 10.24 21.09 -7.57
CA HIS A 151 9.80 21.20 -8.97
C HIS A 151 9.60 19.86 -9.67
N PHE A 152 10.20 18.77 -9.16
CA PHE A 152 9.93 17.40 -9.61
C PHE A 152 8.75 16.76 -8.90
N GLY A 153 8.41 17.24 -7.71
CA GLY A 153 7.35 16.80 -6.83
C GLY A 153 7.68 17.20 -5.40
N ASN A 154 6.70 17.69 -4.65
CA ASN A 154 6.87 17.95 -3.21
C ASN A 154 5.92 17.12 -2.36
N GLU A 155 4.82 16.66 -2.93
CA GLU A 155 3.83 15.83 -2.25
C GLU A 155 3.22 14.80 -3.21
N ALA A 156 2.88 13.65 -2.69
CA ALA A 156 2.08 12.64 -3.38
C ALA A 156 1.29 11.84 -2.35
N SER A 157 0.03 11.53 -2.67
CA SER A 157 -0.78 10.65 -1.84
C SER A 157 -1.64 9.71 -2.67
N VAL A 158 -1.84 8.51 -2.15
CA VAL A 158 -2.82 7.53 -2.61
C VAL A 158 -3.47 6.94 -1.37
N THR A 159 -4.79 7.00 -1.28
CA THR A 159 -5.57 6.39 -0.21
C THR A 159 -6.61 5.47 -0.80
N THR A 160 -6.70 4.23 -0.34
CA THR A 160 -7.76 3.32 -0.75
C THR A 160 -8.47 2.71 0.44
N MET A 161 -9.76 2.42 0.26
CA MET A 161 -10.56 1.58 1.13
C MET A 161 -11.20 0.47 0.31
N GLU A 162 -11.23 -0.74 0.85
CA GLU A 162 -11.74 -1.91 0.13
C GLU A 162 -12.73 -2.67 0.99
N ALA A 163 -13.88 -3.02 0.39
CA ALA A 163 -14.88 -3.92 0.93
C ALA A 163 -14.96 -5.18 0.06
N ASN A 164 -14.85 -6.36 0.67
CA ASN A 164 -14.90 -7.64 -0.03
C ASN A 164 -16.07 -8.48 0.46
N LEU A 165 -16.80 -9.05 -0.49
CA LEU A 165 -17.76 -10.12 -0.23
C LEU A 165 -17.18 -11.41 -0.78
N ASN A 166 -16.93 -12.38 0.10
CA ASN A 166 -16.24 -13.63 -0.20
C ASN A 166 -17.17 -14.83 0.00
N ALA A 167 -16.98 -15.88 -0.78
CA ALA A 167 -17.58 -17.18 -0.61
C ALA A 167 -16.54 -18.28 -0.83
N ALA A 168 -16.67 -19.38 -0.11
CA ALA A 168 -15.78 -20.53 -0.25
C ALA A 168 -16.57 -21.84 -0.22
N TYR A 169 -16.06 -22.81 -0.95
CA TYR A 169 -16.61 -24.13 -1.06
C TYR A 169 -15.54 -25.22 -0.90
N LYS A 170 -15.78 -26.13 0.04
CA LYS A 170 -14.95 -27.31 0.28
C LYS A 170 -15.39 -28.42 -0.67
N ILE A 171 -14.64 -28.65 -1.74
CA ILE A 171 -14.93 -29.66 -2.76
C ILE A 171 -14.87 -31.06 -2.15
N ASN A 172 -13.84 -31.28 -1.33
CA ASN A 172 -13.60 -32.50 -0.56
C ASN A 172 -12.67 -32.19 0.63
N ASN A 173 -12.26 -33.22 1.39
CA ASN A 173 -11.38 -33.03 2.54
C ASN A 173 -9.99 -32.49 2.21
N ALA A 174 -9.56 -32.59 0.95
CA ALA A 174 -8.27 -32.13 0.51
C ALA A 174 -8.29 -30.77 -0.21
N VAL A 175 -9.39 -30.40 -0.88
CA VAL A 175 -9.43 -29.23 -1.75
C VAL A 175 -10.58 -28.30 -1.39
N SER A 176 -10.24 -27.05 -1.18
CA SER A 176 -11.18 -25.93 -1.04
C SER A 176 -10.87 -24.87 -2.10
N ILE A 177 -11.93 -24.20 -2.57
CA ILE A 177 -11.87 -23.06 -3.47
C ILE A 177 -12.64 -21.90 -2.86
N GLY A 178 -12.28 -20.70 -3.21
CA GLY A 178 -12.99 -19.48 -2.78
C GLY A 178 -12.86 -18.38 -3.80
N GLY A 179 -13.78 -17.44 -3.76
CA GLY A 179 -13.77 -16.26 -4.59
C GLY A 179 -14.46 -15.10 -3.92
N GLY A 180 -14.19 -13.92 -4.39
CA GLY A 180 -14.80 -12.71 -3.85
C GLY A 180 -14.87 -11.58 -4.85
N ILE A 181 -15.84 -10.68 -4.61
CA ILE A 181 -15.97 -9.41 -5.30
C ILE A 181 -15.39 -8.34 -4.38
N ARG A 182 -14.61 -7.45 -4.95
CA ARG A 182 -13.90 -6.36 -4.28
C ARG A 182 -14.49 -5.03 -4.76
N TYR A 183 -14.89 -4.17 -3.83
CA TYR A 183 -15.30 -2.80 -4.10
C TYR A 183 -14.27 -1.88 -3.49
N ILE A 184 -13.62 -1.07 -4.32
CA ILE A 184 -12.52 -0.19 -3.95
C ILE A 184 -12.97 1.26 -4.11
N ILE A 185 -12.72 2.08 -3.10
CA ILE A 185 -12.80 3.54 -3.15
C ILE A 185 -11.36 4.02 -3.10
N GLY A 186 -10.97 4.90 -4.02
CA GLY A 186 -9.62 5.44 -4.10
C GLY A 186 -9.59 6.94 -4.29
N GLU A 187 -8.62 7.59 -3.65
CA GLU A 187 -8.30 9.00 -3.79
C GLU A 187 -6.80 9.11 -4.09
N GLY A 188 -6.41 10.11 -4.88
CA GLY A 188 -5.01 10.37 -5.18
C GLY A 188 -4.74 11.84 -5.40
N SER A 189 -3.54 12.28 -4.99
CA SER A 189 -3.05 13.63 -5.25
C SER A 189 -1.56 13.64 -5.60
N PHE A 190 -1.15 14.66 -6.32
CA PHE A 190 0.25 14.94 -6.63
C PHE A 190 0.48 16.45 -6.69
N GLY A 191 1.57 16.93 -6.08
CA GLY A 191 1.97 18.32 -6.07
C GLY A 191 3.44 18.53 -6.46
N ALA A 192 3.70 19.63 -7.19
CA ALA A 192 5.03 20.14 -7.50
C ALA A 192 5.02 21.67 -7.45
N THR A 193 6.06 22.26 -6.86
CA THR A 193 6.14 23.70 -6.63
C THR A 193 7.48 24.28 -7.09
N THR A 194 7.54 25.61 -7.24
CA THR A 194 8.79 26.29 -7.57
C THR A 194 9.77 26.25 -6.39
N PRO A 195 11.03 25.86 -6.61
CA PRO A 195 12.08 25.99 -5.61
C PRO A 195 12.47 27.47 -5.40
N LYS A 196 13.27 27.74 -4.36
CA LYS A 196 13.73 29.10 -4.02
C LYS A 196 14.47 29.80 -5.18
N VAL A 197 15.30 29.06 -5.90
CA VAL A 197 15.98 29.54 -7.12
C VAL A 197 15.39 28.82 -8.32
N ASN A 198 14.74 29.57 -9.19
CA ASN A 198 14.07 29.03 -10.38
C ASN A 198 14.13 30.04 -11.55
N VAL A 199 14.16 29.52 -12.78
CA VAL A 199 14.24 30.35 -14.00
C VAL A 199 12.95 31.13 -14.27
N LEU A 200 11.81 30.74 -13.68
CA LEU A 200 10.53 31.42 -13.84
C LEU A 200 10.44 32.73 -13.03
N GLN A 201 11.42 32.96 -12.15
CA GLN A 201 11.45 34.11 -11.22
C GLN A 201 10.16 34.23 -10.38
N LYS A 202 9.55 33.11 -10.05
CA LYS A 202 8.36 33.03 -9.19
C LYS A 202 8.78 32.83 -7.73
N PRO A 203 7.96 33.31 -6.78
CA PRO A 203 8.18 32.99 -5.37
C PRO A 203 8.26 31.48 -5.11
N GLN A 204 9.11 31.09 -4.16
CA GLN A 204 9.18 29.71 -3.68
C GLN A 204 7.80 29.20 -3.26
N GLY A 205 7.46 27.97 -3.61
CA GLY A 205 6.19 27.36 -3.28
C GLY A 205 5.03 27.73 -4.22
N THR A 206 5.32 28.47 -5.34
CA THR A 206 4.30 28.69 -6.37
C THR A 206 3.96 27.34 -7.02
N THR A 207 2.68 27.00 -7.14
CA THR A 207 2.22 25.74 -7.72
C THR A 207 2.64 25.62 -9.19
N LEU A 208 3.42 24.60 -9.49
CA LEU A 208 3.77 24.20 -10.86
C LEU A 208 2.75 23.21 -11.39
N LYS A 209 2.51 22.14 -10.62
CA LYS A 209 1.47 21.14 -10.88
C LYS A 209 0.84 20.76 -9.56
N TYR A 210 -0.47 20.75 -9.51
CA TYR A 210 -1.24 20.11 -8.45
C TYR A 210 -2.42 19.40 -9.08
N MET A 211 -2.70 18.21 -8.64
CA MET A 211 -3.84 17.41 -9.09
C MET A 211 -4.38 16.63 -7.92
N GLU A 212 -5.68 16.48 -7.87
CA GLU A 212 -6.38 15.58 -6.98
C GLU A 212 -7.61 15.01 -7.67
N GLY A 213 -8.01 13.80 -7.28
CA GLY A 213 -9.21 13.15 -7.78
C GLY A 213 -9.54 11.89 -7.00
N ASP A 214 -10.76 11.43 -7.17
CA ASP A 214 -11.29 10.23 -6.55
C ASP A 214 -12.07 9.37 -7.55
N ASP A 215 -12.20 8.08 -7.24
CA ASP A 215 -13.01 7.13 -8.01
C ASP A 215 -13.37 5.90 -7.18
N THR A 216 -14.30 5.11 -7.71
CA THR A 216 -14.66 3.80 -7.18
C THR A 216 -14.62 2.74 -8.27
N ALA A 217 -14.03 1.60 -7.98
CA ALA A 217 -13.91 0.53 -8.95
C ALA A 217 -14.19 -0.85 -8.36
N TRP A 218 -14.41 -1.82 -9.24
CA TRP A 218 -14.66 -3.20 -8.88
C TRP A 218 -13.50 -4.10 -9.29
N GLY A 219 -13.17 -5.03 -8.41
CA GLY A 219 -12.24 -6.10 -8.68
C GLY A 219 -12.80 -7.44 -8.22
N TRP A 220 -12.01 -8.47 -8.39
CA TRP A 220 -12.32 -9.81 -7.93
C TRP A 220 -11.08 -10.51 -7.36
N GLN A 221 -11.31 -11.56 -6.59
CA GLN A 221 -10.24 -12.42 -6.08
C GLN A 221 -10.65 -13.89 -6.12
N LEU A 222 -9.68 -14.76 -6.30
CA LEU A 222 -9.83 -16.20 -6.27
C LEU A 222 -8.79 -16.79 -5.34
N GLY A 223 -9.14 -17.92 -4.72
CA GLY A 223 -8.22 -18.64 -3.86
C GLY A 223 -8.48 -20.13 -3.87
N THR A 224 -7.44 -20.88 -3.61
CA THR A 224 -7.50 -22.33 -3.45
C THR A 224 -6.70 -22.77 -2.23
N ALA A 225 -7.09 -23.88 -1.65
CA ALA A 225 -6.33 -24.53 -0.61
C ALA A 225 -6.29 -26.05 -0.86
N TRP A 226 -5.11 -26.60 -0.73
CA TRP A 226 -4.86 -28.03 -0.81
C TRP A 226 -4.30 -28.55 0.52
N GLN A 227 -5.16 -29.22 1.28
CA GLN A 227 -4.77 -29.96 2.49
C GLN A 227 -4.16 -31.29 2.08
N ILE A 228 -2.83 -31.36 2.00
CA ILE A 228 -2.08 -32.54 1.56
C ILE A 228 -2.28 -33.69 2.55
N ASN A 229 -2.21 -33.36 3.85
CA ASN A 229 -2.51 -34.20 4.99
C ASN A 229 -2.83 -33.32 6.21
N GLU A 230 -3.09 -33.89 7.38
CA GLU A 230 -3.48 -33.14 8.58
C GLU A 230 -2.47 -32.03 8.97
N ASN A 231 -1.19 -32.23 8.66
CA ASN A 231 -0.09 -31.34 9.06
C ASN A 231 0.39 -30.39 7.96
N ASN A 232 -0.04 -30.58 6.71
CA ASN A 232 0.53 -29.84 5.58
C ASN A 232 -0.55 -29.29 4.66
N ARG A 233 -0.50 -27.99 4.40
CA ARG A 233 -1.40 -27.28 3.48
C ARG A 233 -0.63 -26.33 2.58
N ILE A 234 -1.07 -26.26 1.33
CA ILE A 234 -0.63 -25.25 0.34
C ILE A 234 -1.85 -24.40 0.00
N GLY A 235 -1.64 -23.11 -0.10
CA GLY A 235 -2.64 -22.13 -0.55
C GLY A 235 -2.13 -21.34 -1.73
N PHE A 236 -3.02 -21.03 -2.65
CA PHE A 236 -2.77 -20.11 -3.75
C PHE A 236 -3.90 -19.09 -3.81
N THR A 237 -3.56 -17.84 -4.07
CA THR A 237 -4.53 -16.77 -4.28
C THR A 237 -4.10 -15.83 -5.38
N TYR A 238 -5.09 -15.21 -6.01
CA TYR A 238 -4.91 -14.17 -7.03
C TYR A 238 -5.96 -13.08 -6.81
N LYS A 239 -5.52 -11.82 -6.82
CA LYS A 239 -6.37 -10.63 -6.83
C LYS A 239 -6.21 -9.93 -8.17
N SER A 240 -7.32 -9.56 -8.79
CA SER A 240 -7.30 -8.84 -10.07
C SER A 240 -6.71 -7.45 -9.93
N GLU A 241 -6.11 -6.96 -10.99
CA GLU A 241 -5.87 -5.54 -11.21
C GLU A 241 -7.19 -4.75 -11.09
N VAL A 242 -7.08 -3.48 -10.67
CA VAL A 242 -8.19 -2.52 -10.63
C VAL A 242 -7.68 -1.19 -11.16
N GLU A 243 -8.33 -0.67 -12.20
CA GLU A 243 -8.06 0.67 -12.72
C GLU A 243 -9.04 1.67 -12.09
N LEU A 244 -8.50 2.71 -11.46
CA LEU A 244 -9.22 3.86 -10.97
C LEU A 244 -9.09 5.00 -11.99
N LYS A 245 -10.22 5.58 -12.39
CA LYS A 245 -10.29 6.79 -13.19
C LYS A 245 -10.51 7.99 -12.27
N LEU A 246 -9.46 8.42 -11.57
CA LEU A 246 -9.52 9.50 -10.60
C LEU A 246 -10.02 10.78 -11.26
N GLU A 247 -11.30 11.11 -11.06
CA GLU A 247 -11.93 12.33 -11.57
C GLU A 247 -11.77 13.47 -10.57
N GLY A 248 -11.36 14.65 -11.05
CA GLY A 248 -11.10 15.77 -10.18
C GLY A 248 -10.61 17.01 -10.92
N HIS A 249 -9.52 17.61 -10.46
CA HIS A 249 -9.02 18.82 -11.07
C HIS A 249 -7.49 18.92 -11.05
N ALA A 250 -6.98 19.86 -11.88
CA ALA A 250 -5.59 20.25 -11.91
C ALA A 250 -5.41 21.76 -11.81
N GLU A 251 -4.31 22.19 -11.21
CA GLU A 251 -3.90 23.58 -11.05
C GLU A 251 -2.40 23.75 -11.33
N GLY A 252 -1.99 24.96 -11.67
CA GLY A 252 -0.59 25.35 -11.71
C GLY A 252 -0.03 25.71 -13.08
N LEU A 253 1.12 26.38 -13.02
CA LEU A 253 1.79 26.93 -14.20
C LEU A 253 2.29 25.87 -15.20
N GLY A 254 2.59 24.67 -14.72
CA GLY A 254 3.10 23.55 -15.53
C GLY A 254 2.06 22.99 -16.52
N PHE A 255 0.77 23.26 -16.29
CA PHE A 255 -0.32 22.97 -17.24
C PHE A 255 -0.60 24.10 -18.20
N GLY A 256 0.15 25.22 -18.11
CA GLY A 256 -0.03 26.40 -18.94
C GLY A 256 -1.10 27.37 -18.45
N PHE A 257 -1.67 27.16 -17.26
CA PHE A 257 -2.70 28.04 -16.67
C PHE A 257 -2.16 29.42 -16.34
N GLY A 258 -3.04 30.42 -16.33
CA GLY A 258 -2.69 31.83 -16.13
C GLY A 258 -2.01 32.48 -17.34
N THR A 259 -2.01 31.85 -18.50
CA THR A 259 -1.48 32.39 -19.76
C THR A 259 -2.60 32.97 -20.61
N PRO A 260 -2.29 33.80 -21.63
CA PRO A 260 -3.34 34.31 -22.54
C PRO A 260 -4.12 33.24 -23.31
N LYS A 261 -3.53 32.01 -23.45
CA LYS A 261 -4.20 30.87 -24.10
C LYS A 261 -5.09 30.10 -23.15
N LEU A 262 -4.68 30.02 -21.89
CA LEU A 262 -5.37 29.30 -20.80
C LEU A 262 -5.46 30.22 -19.58
N PRO A 263 -6.39 31.23 -19.61
CA PRO A 263 -6.45 32.26 -18.57
C PRO A 263 -6.98 31.73 -17.22
N GLN A 264 -7.65 30.58 -17.21
CA GLN A 264 -8.09 29.92 -15.98
C GLN A 264 -6.91 29.47 -15.15
N LEU A 265 -7.11 29.34 -13.84
CA LEU A 265 -6.10 28.86 -12.89
C LEU A 265 -6.28 27.38 -12.54
N ARG A 266 -7.43 26.81 -12.92
CA ARG A 266 -7.85 25.43 -12.63
C ARG A 266 -8.62 24.86 -13.82
N ASP A 267 -8.49 23.55 -14.04
CA ASP A 267 -9.24 22.82 -15.04
C ASP A 267 -9.66 21.45 -14.46
N ASN A 268 -10.84 20.99 -14.82
CA ASN A 268 -11.31 19.66 -14.45
C ASN A 268 -10.70 18.62 -15.38
N GLY A 269 -10.67 17.40 -14.93
CA GLY A 269 -10.15 16.30 -15.72
C GLY A 269 -10.09 15.01 -14.94
N TYR A 270 -9.30 14.08 -15.44
CA TYR A 270 -9.09 12.79 -14.79
C TYR A 270 -7.68 12.25 -15.03
N MET A 271 -7.30 11.27 -14.22
CA MET A 271 -6.08 10.50 -14.35
C MET A 271 -6.38 9.02 -14.08
N TYR A 272 -5.78 8.11 -14.84
CA TYR A 272 -5.85 6.68 -14.53
C TYR A 272 -4.78 6.31 -13.51
N LEU A 273 -5.17 5.52 -12.51
CA LEU A 273 -4.28 4.91 -11.53
C LEU A 273 -4.54 3.40 -11.47
N ASN A 274 -3.56 2.63 -11.92
CA ASN A 274 -3.64 1.17 -11.87
C ASN A 274 -3.20 0.66 -10.51
N LEU A 275 -4.08 -0.08 -9.84
CA LEU A 275 -3.79 -0.88 -8.66
C LEU A 275 -3.47 -2.30 -9.14
N PRO A 276 -2.22 -2.78 -9.04
CA PRO A 276 -1.76 -3.97 -9.75
C PRO A 276 -2.40 -5.27 -9.28
N ALA A 277 -2.40 -6.26 -10.17
CA ALA A 277 -2.75 -7.62 -9.81
C ALA A 277 -1.72 -8.22 -8.85
N THR A 278 -2.15 -9.15 -7.98
CA THR A 278 -1.27 -9.84 -7.04
C THR A 278 -1.54 -11.33 -7.01
N ALA A 279 -0.49 -12.12 -6.79
CA ALA A 279 -0.60 -13.55 -6.54
C ALA A 279 0.25 -13.97 -5.33
N GLU A 280 -0.21 -14.97 -4.59
CA GLU A 280 0.57 -15.58 -3.52
C GLU A 280 0.47 -17.09 -3.58
N LEU A 281 1.62 -17.75 -3.48
CA LEU A 281 1.75 -19.17 -3.19
C LEU A 281 2.30 -19.31 -1.78
N ALA A 282 1.58 -20.03 -0.92
CA ALA A 282 1.94 -20.18 0.48
C ALA A 282 1.86 -21.62 0.97
N SER A 283 2.58 -21.91 2.05
CA SER A 283 2.56 -23.21 2.70
C SER A 283 2.49 -23.09 4.22
N PHE A 284 1.82 -24.07 4.82
CA PHE A 284 1.70 -24.31 6.24
C PHE A 284 2.15 -25.73 6.57
N HIS A 285 3.00 -25.88 7.57
CA HIS A 285 3.56 -27.17 8.03
C HIS A 285 3.55 -27.26 9.55
N GLN A 286 2.68 -28.11 10.11
CA GLN A 286 2.72 -28.47 11.53
C GLN A 286 3.84 -29.49 11.75
N VAL A 287 4.97 -29.04 12.29
CA VAL A 287 6.18 -29.86 12.45
C VAL A 287 6.13 -30.70 13.72
N THR A 288 5.58 -30.12 14.79
CA THR A 288 5.30 -30.80 16.07
C THR A 288 3.96 -30.32 16.61
N ASP A 289 3.45 -30.89 17.67
CA ASP A 289 2.19 -30.43 18.31
C ASP A 289 2.24 -28.94 18.72
N GLN A 290 3.43 -28.37 18.89
CA GLN A 290 3.61 -26.99 19.34
C GLN A 290 4.18 -26.06 18.26
N LEU A 291 4.84 -26.60 17.22
CA LEU A 291 5.56 -25.79 16.22
C LEU A 291 4.98 -25.96 14.84
N ALA A 292 4.56 -24.84 14.25
CA ALA A 292 4.24 -24.75 12.84
C ALA A 292 5.21 -23.81 12.10
N LEU A 293 5.55 -24.15 10.87
CA LEU A 293 6.38 -23.34 9.96
C LEU A 293 5.54 -22.88 8.79
N HIS A 294 5.86 -21.70 8.28
CA HIS A 294 5.13 -21.03 7.21
C HIS A 294 6.10 -20.47 6.18
N ALA A 295 5.72 -20.51 4.92
CA ALA A 295 6.45 -19.86 3.87
C ALA A 295 5.49 -19.28 2.83
N SER A 296 5.87 -18.19 2.19
CA SER A 296 5.13 -17.62 1.05
C SER A 296 6.05 -16.96 0.04
N PHE A 297 5.57 -16.98 -1.19
CA PHE A 297 6.08 -16.25 -2.33
C PHE A 297 4.94 -15.40 -2.89
N ASN A 298 5.15 -14.10 -2.96
CA ASN A 298 4.20 -13.15 -3.51
C ASN A 298 4.77 -12.51 -4.77
N TRP A 299 3.91 -12.23 -5.72
CA TRP A 299 4.16 -11.47 -6.93
C TRP A 299 3.15 -10.33 -7.03
N THR A 300 3.61 -9.16 -7.44
CA THR A 300 2.77 -7.99 -7.71
C THR A 300 3.15 -7.42 -9.06
N ASP A 301 2.16 -7.23 -9.94
CA ASP A 301 2.29 -6.75 -11.32
C ASP A 301 2.49 -5.22 -11.38
N TRP A 302 3.56 -4.73 -10.76
CA TRP A 302 3.88 -3.31 -10.80
C TRP A 302 4.33 -2.84 -12.19
N SER A 303 4.66 -3.75 -13.10
CA SER A 303 4.97 -3.41 -14.49
C SER A 303 3.78 -2.77 -15.23
N SER A 304 2.55 -2.93 -14.73
CA SER A 304 1.36 -2.23 -15.21
C SER A 304 1.36 -0.72 -14.90
N PHE A 305 2.19 -0.26 -13.93
CA PHE A 305 2.29 1.16 -13.55
C PHE A 305 3.38 1.88 -14.37
N GLU A 306 3.02 2.26 -15.60
CA GLU A 306 3.95 2.85 -16.57
C GLU A 306 4.09 4.37 -16.45
N LYS A 307 2.99 5.08 -16.15
CA LYS A 307 2.95 6.56 -16.16
C LYS A 307 1.78 7.13 -15.39
N LEU A 308 1.91 8.39 -15.02
CA LEU A 308 0.83 9.27 -14.59
C LEU A 308 0.58 10.32 -15.68
N GLU A 309 -0.65 10.41 -16.19
CA GLU A 309 -1.02 11.29 -17.29
C GLU A 309 -2.35 11.98 -16.99
N ALA A 310 -2.35 13.32 -16.92
CA ALA A 310 -3.54 14.11 -16.67
C ALA A 310 -4.27 14.39 -17.98
N HIS A 311 -5.58 14.10 -18.02
CA HIS A 311 -6.48 14.41 -19.13
C HIS A 311 -7.41 15.53 -18.72
N LEU A 312 -7.10 16.76 -19.15
CA LEU A 312 -7.81 17.98 -18.74
C LEU A 312 -8.79 18.42 -19.82
N GLU A 313 -9.97 18.92 -19.42
CA GLU A 313 -11.06 19.28 -20.32
C GLU A 313 -10.66 20.38 -21.32
N THR A 314 -9.95 21.41 -20.87
CA THR A 314 -9.57 22.56 -21.69
C THR A 314 -8.08 22.52 -22.08
N ALA A 315 -7.20 22.13 -21.16
CA ALA A 315 -5.75 22.13 -21.39
C ALA A 315 -5.27 20.90 -22.18
N GLY A 316 -6.11 19.87 -22.30
CA GLY A 316 -5.75 18.61 -23.01
C GLY A 316 -4.94 17.65 -22.15
N THR A 317 -4.17 16.79 -22.79
CA THR A 317 -3.42 15.73 -22.11
C THR A 317 -2.01 16.19 -21.76
N HIS A 318 -1.62 15.97 -20.50
CA HIS A 318 -0.30 16.33 -19.97
C HIS A 318 0.35 15.13 -19.27
N MET A 319 1.55 14.78 -19.66
CA MET A 319 2.39 13.85 -18.90
C MET A 319 2.75 14.48 -17.54
N VAL A 320 2.49 13.77 -16.48
CA VAL A 320 2.85 14.17 -15.11
C VAL A 320 4.16 13.53 -14.71
N LYS A 321 4.23 12.19 -14.83
CA LYS A 321 5.40 11.41 -14.45
C LYS A 321 5.48 10.13 -15.28
N VAL A 322 6.66 9.78 -15.75
CA VAL A 322 6.96 8.45 -16.28
C VAL A 322 7.37 7.58 -15.12
N GLU A 323 6.72 6.46 -14.91
CA GLU A 323 6.98 5.55 -13.79
C GLU A 323 7.79 4.33 -14.24
N ASN A 324 7.33 3.58 -15.25
CA ASN A 324 7.99 2.39 -15.80
C ASN A 324 8.51 1.46 -14.69
N TRP A 325 7.61 1.10 -13.78
CA TRP A 325 7.94 0.21 -12.68
C TRP A 325 8.12 -1.22 -13.18
N GLU A 326 8.65 -2.08 -12.34
CA GLU A 326 8.94 -3.49 -12.61
C GLU A 326 8.18 -4.36 -11.60
N ASP A 327 7.92 -5.62 -11.95
CA ASP A 327 7.28 -6.55 -11.04
C ASP A 327 8.04 -6.67 -9.72
N ASN A 328 7.29 -6.72 -8.63
CA ASN A 328 7.82 -6.92 -7.29
C ASN A 328 7.62 -8.37 -6.85
N TYR A 329 8.59 -8.86 -6.11
CA TYR A 329 8.57 -10.20 -5.51
C TYR A 329 8.84 -10.11 -4.02
N ARG A 330 8.05 -10.87 -3.23
CA ARG A 330 8.24 -10.97 -1.79
C ARG A 330 8.38 -12.42 -1.37
N PHE A 331 9.38 -12.70 -0.58
CA PHE A 331 9.67 -14.01 0.02
C PHE A 331 9.54 -13.87 1.53
N ALA A 332 8.74 -14.74 2.16
CA ALA A 332 8.58 -14.73 3.60
C ALA A 332 8.67 -16.13 4.19
N VAL A 333 9.29 -16.22 5.35
CA VAL A 333 9.31 -17.43 6.20
C VAL A 333 8.97 -17.05 7.63
N GLY A 334 8.22 -17.90 8.31
CA GLY A 334 7.77 -17.63 9.66
C GLY A 334 7.50 -18.91 10.45
N ALA A 335 7.31 -18.73 11.74
CA ALA A 335 6.98 -19.79 12.67
C ALA A 335 5.89 -19.34 13.65
N THR A 336 5.06 -20.29 14.05
CA THR A 336 4.13 -20.15 15.17
C THR A 336 4.46 -21.24 16.21
N TYR A 337 4.65 -20.83 17.45
CA TYR A 337 4.98 -21.74 18.56
C TYR A 337 3.92 -21.63 19.66
N GLN A 338 3.22 -22.72 19.92
CA GLN A 338 2.28 -22.83 21.04
C GLN A 338 3.04 -22.98 22.35
N LEU A 339 3.30 -21.86 23.04
CA LEU A 339 4.08 -21.83 24.29
C LEU A 339 3.32 -22.47 25.44
N GLN A 340 2.02 -22.19 25.52
CA GLN A 340 1.09 -22.70 26.54
C GLN A 340 -0.31 -22.82 25.89
N PRO A 341 -1.27 -23.53 26.51
CA PRO A 341 -2.60 -23.71 25.94
C PRO A 341 -3.33 -22.41 25.55
N LYS A 342 -2.95 -21.28 26.17
CA LYS A 342 -3.53 -19.94 25.92
C LYS A 342 -2.59 -18.96 25.23
N VAL A 343 -1.35 -19.34 24.94
CA VAL A 343 -0.34 -18.41 24.42
C VAL A 343 0.36 -19.01 23.22
N ALA A 344 0.17 -18.39 22.06
CA ALA A 344 0.96 -18.68 20.87
C ALA A 344 1.90 -17.51 20.59
N LEU A 345 3.15 -17.82 20.27
CA LEU A 345 4.17 -16.86 19.85
C LEU A 345 4.40 -16.99 18.35
N ARG A 346 4.73 -15.89 17.70
CA ARG A 346 5.04 -15.84 16.28
C ARG A 346 6.34 -15.10 16.02
N THR A 347 7.04 -15.51 14.98
CA THR A 347 8.17 -14.77 14.44
C THR A 347 8.24 -14.98 12.93
N GLY A 348 8.83 -14.04 12.22
CA GLY A 348 9.00 -14.14 10.79
C GLY A 348 10.02 -13.15 10.24
N ILE A 349 10.52 -13.50 9.08
CA ILE A 349 11.38 -12.66 8.26
C ILE A 349 10.85 -12.65 6.83
N ALA A 350 10.88 -11.48 6.18
CA ALA A 350 10.57 -11.38 4.77
C ALA A 350 11.55 -10.46 4.05
N TYR A 351 11.63 -10.63 2.74
CA TYR A 351 12.40 -9.78 1.84
C TYR A 351 11.52 -9.40 0.66
N ASP A 352 11.38 -8.08 0.45
CA ASP A 352 10.68 -7.48 -0.69
C ASP A 352 11.71 -6.92 -1.65
N THR A 353 11.61 -7.26 -2.94
CA THR A 353 12.38 -6.57 -3.98
C THR A 353 11.73 -5.22 -4.27
N SER A 354 12.51 -4.22 -4.65
CA SER A 354 11.97 -2.96 -5.15
C SER A 354 11.18 -3.16 -6.45
N ALA A 355 10.04 -2.47 -6.57
CA ALA A 355 9.32 -2.32 -7.82
C ALA A 355 9.92 -1.22 -8.70
N VAL A 356 10.83 -0.41 -8.17
CA VAL A 356 11.38 0.76 -8.84
C VAL A 356 12.88 0.60 -9.06
N SER A 357 13.31 0.67 -10.32
CA SER A 357 14.74 0.68 -10.65
C SER A 357 15.41 2.00 -10.24
N ASP A 358 16.73 2.00 -10.09
CA ASP A 358 17.49 3.21 -9.73
C ASP A 358 17.27 4.37 -10.72
N LYS A 359 16.99 4.06 -11.99
CA LYS A 359 16.67 5.06 -13.02
C LYS A 359 15.30 5.71 -12.78
N ASN A 360 14.32 4.92 -12.35
CA ASN A 360 12.92 5.36 -12.27
C ASN A 360 12.51 5.83 -10.88
N ARG A 361 13.41 5.72 -9.88
CA ARG A 361 13.15 6.17 -8.52
C ARG A 361 12.98 7.68 -8.46
N THR A 362 11.88 8.13 -7.85
CA THR A 362 11.51 9.55 -7.72
C THR A 362 11.63 10.02 -6.28
N ILE A 363 11.69 11.33 -6.07
CA ILE A 363 11.76 11.91 -4.72
C ILE A 363 10.45 11.72 -3.94
N THR A 364 9.31 11.65 -4.62
CA THR A 364 7.99 11.47 -3.98
C THR A 364 7.69 10.02 -3.65
N ILE A 365 8.28 9.06 -4.39
CA ILE A 365 8.11 7.62 -4.14
C ILE A 365 9.49 6.95 -4.17
N PRO A 366 10.31 7.13 -3.12
CA PRO A 366 11.70 6.63 -3.07
C PRO A 366 11.77 5.16 -2.64
N GLU A 367 11.05 4.31 -3.32
CA GLU A 367 10.87 2.89 -3.02
C GLU A 367 12.18 2.09 -3.21
N THR A 368 12.45 1.13 -2.31
CA THR A 368 13.69 0.33 -2.27
C THR A 368 13.44 -1.09 -1.79
N ASP A 369 14.43 -2.00 -1.95
CA ASP A 369 14.39 -3.32 -1.33
C ASP A 369 14.22 -3.22 0.18
N ARG A 370 13.47 -4.18 0.80
CA ARG A 370 13.17 -4.16 2.23
C ARG A 370 13.33 -5.53 2.88
N THR A 371 13.84 -5.51 4.10
CA THR A 371 13.91 -6.69 4.98
C THR A 371 12.98 -6.47 6.17
N TRP A 372 12.09 -7.41 6.42
CA TRP A 372 11.12 -7.39 7.50
C TRP A 372 11.55 -8.33 8.62
N LEU A 373 11.49 -7.88 9.84
CA LEU A 373 11.73 -8.66 11.06
C LEU A 373 10.52 -8.54 11.96
N SER A 374 9.84 -9.64 12.24
CA SER A 374 8.56 -9.66 12.94
C SER A 374 8.54 -10.56 14.14
N ILE A 375 7.80 -10.14 15.16
CA ILE A 375 7.42 -10.94 16.32
C ILE A 375 5.96 -10.66 16.66
N GLY A 376 5.29 -11.63 17.26
CA GLY A 376 3.90 -11.47 17.68
C GLY A 376 3.45 -12.51 18.69
N ALA A 377 2.29 -12.29 19.26
CA ALA A 377 1.67 -13.19 20.19
C ALA A 377 0.15 -13.17 20.08
N THR A 378 -0.47 -14.33 20.36
CA THR A 378 -1.90 -14.45 20.64
C THR A 378 -2.09 -14.84 22.09
N TYR A 379 -3.09 -14.26 22.74
CA TYR A 379 -3.58 -14.68 24.04
C TYR A 379 -5.05 -15.07 23.97
N ASP A 380 -5.34 -16.35 24.22
CA ASP A 380 -6.71 -16.89 24.32
C ASP A 380 -7.30 -16.55 25.68
N TRP A 381 -8.04 -15.43 25.78
CA TRP A 381 -8.70 -15.03 27.02
C TRP A 381 -9.73 -16.04 27.45
N THR A 382 -10.57 -16.44 26.50
CA THR A 382 -11.52 -17.55 26.63
C THR A 382 -11.39 -18.49 25.44
N LYS A 383 -12.19 -19.58 25.39
CA LYS A 383 -12.25 -20.46 24.20
C LYS A 383 -12.82 -19.75 22.95
N ASP A 384 -13.55 -18.65 23.15
CA ASP A 384 -14.27 -17.95 22.09
C ASP A 384 -13.71 -16.54 21.83
N PHE A 385 -12.79 -16.04 22.66
CA PHE A 385 -12.20 -14.70 22.54
C PHE A 385 -10.68 -14.72 22.67
N SER A 386 -10.01 -14.17 21.67
CA SER A 386 -8.56 -14.01 21.66
C SER A 386 -8.12 -12.58 21.30
N LEU A 387 -6.92 -12.24 21.73
CA LEU A 387 -6.24 -11.00 21.40
C LEU A 387 -4.91 -11.31 20.73
N ASP A 388 -4.65 -10.65 19.61
CA ASP A 388 -3.38 -10.70 18.90
C ASP A 388 -2.64 -9.37 19.05
N ALA A 389 -1.31 -9.46 19.16
CA ALA A 389 -0.40 -8.34 19.04
C ALA A 389 0.75 -8.72 18.10
N GLY A 390 1.15 -7.80 17.24
CA GLY A 390 2.27 -7.96 16.33
C GLY A 390 3.14 -6.72 16.31
N PHE A 391 4.44 -6.92 16.14
CA PHE A 391 5.44 -5.89 15.91
C PHE A 391 6.32 -6.27 14.75
N THR A 392 6.59 -5.32 13.88
CA THR A 392 7.53 -5.51 12.75
C THR A 392 8.45 -4.32 12.65
N TYR A 393 9.72 -4.60 12.38
CA TYR A 393 10.72 -3.61 12.00
C TYR A 393 11.17 -3.89 10.56
N ILE A 394 11.06 -2.89 9.70
CA ILE A 394 11.42 -2.96 8.29
C ILE A 394 12.66 -2.13 8.07
N ILE A 395 13.68 -2.74 7.50
CA ILE A 395 14.94 -2.10 7.11
C ILE A 395 14.86 -1.84 5.61
N ALA A 396 14.80 -0.57 5.20
CA ALA A 396 14.89 -0.16 3.81
C ALA A 396 16.37 -0.07 3.39
N LYS A 397 16.67 -0.52 2.18
CA LYS A 397 18.01 -0.41 1.62
C LYS A 397 18.25 1.02 1.13
N ASP A 398 19.41 1.59 1.46
CA ASP A 398 19.84 2.87 0.91
C ASP A 398 19.88 2.80 -0.61
N ALA A 399 19.34 3.82 -1.30
CA ALA A 399 19.30 3.83 -2.75
C ALA A 399 19.51 5.24 -3.33
N PRO A 400 20.16 5.35 -4.51
CA PRO A 400 20.33 6.62 -5.19
C PRO A 400 19.02 7.13 -5.78
N ILE A 401 18.89 8.45 -5.85
CA ILE A 401 17.83 9.14 -6.56
C ILE A 401 18.47 10.17 -7.49
N VAL A 402 18.05 10.12 -8.75
CA VAL A 402 18.46 11.10 -9.77
C VAL A 402 17.20 11.54 -10.50
N GLU A 403 16.70 12.73 -10.18
CA GLU A 403 15.67 13.37 -11.02
C GLU A 403 16.36 14.13 -12.15
N SER A 404 15.76 14.14 -13.32
CA SER A 404 16.29 14.29 -14.67
C SER A 404 16.75 12.95 -15.21
N ARG A 405 15.80 12.05 -15.34
CA ARG A 405 16.01 10.65 -15.72
C ARG A 405 16.17 10.44 -17.23
N GLY A 406 16.09 11.54 -18.02
CA GLY A 406 16.19 11.54 -19.48
C GLY A 406 14.86 11.37 -20.21
N TYR A 407 13.73 11.51 -19.52
CA TYR A 407 12.38 11.52 -20.10
C TYR A 407 11.98 12.96 -20.47
N LYS A 408 11.84 13.25 -21.77
CA LYS A 408 11.56 14.62 -22.27
C LYS A 408 10.27 15.25 -21.73
N SER A 409 9.33 14.42 -21.29
CA SER A 409 8.00 14.87 -20.87
C SER A 409 7.93 15.30 -19.40
N ASP A 410 8.46 14.49 -18.48
CA ASP A 410 8.41 14.78 -17.05
C ASP A 410 9.67 15.51 -16.55
N ASP A 411 10.83 15.22 -17.10
CA ASP A 411 12.08 15.87 -16.77
C ASP A 411 12.17 17.33 -17.27
N SER A 412 11.19 17.81 -18.01
CA SER A 412 11.08 19.23 -18.35
C SER A 412 11.08 20.14 -17.12
N ALA A 413 10.73 19.63 -15.96
CA ALA A 413 10.85 20.31 -14.67
C ALA A 413 12.32 20.70 -14.33
N GLU A 414 13.32 19.96 -14.82
CA GLU A 414 14.74 20.30 -14.67
C GLU A 414 15.03 21.73 -15.14
N VAL A 415 14.40 22.16 -16.21
CA VAL A 415 14.57 23.53 -16.74
C VAL A 415 14.18 24.59 -15.71
N VAL A 416 13.23 24.28 -14.81
CA VAL A 416 12.74 25.23 -13.80
C VAL A 416 13.72 25.39 -12.65
N GLY A 417 14.21 24.31 -12.07
CA GLY A 417 15.00 24.30 -10.82
C GLY A 417 16.32 23.54 -10.87
N GLY A 418 16.61 22.86 -11.97
CA GLY A 418 17.84 22.06 -12.15
C GLY A 418 17.67 20.58 -11.80
N GLN A 419 18.72 19.81 -12.00
CA GLN A 419 18.79 18.39 -11.70
C GLN A 419 18.92 18.16 -10.18
N PHE A 420 18.28 17.13 -9.65
CA PHE A 420 18.56 16.62 -8.31
C PHE A 420 19.33 15.32 -8.36
N VAL A 421 20.36 15.21 -7.52
CA VAL A 421 21.14 14.00 -7.27
C VAL A 421 21.25 13.80 -5.77
N GLY A 422 20.80 12.66 -5.29
CA GLY A 422 20.77 12.37 -3.86
C GLY A 422 20.59 10.89 -3.57
N LYS A 423 20.19 10.60 -2.36
CA LYS A 423 19.86 9.26 -1.89
C LYS A 423 18.67 9.28 -0.92
N THR A 424 17.98 8.15 -0.85
CA THR A 424 17.02 7.84 0.20
C THR A 424 17.61 6.84 1.18
N THR A 425 17.21 6.97 2.44
CA THR A 425 17.51 6.04 3.54
C THR A 425 16.30 5.91 4.42
N GLY A 426 16.13 4.81 5.15
CA GLY A 426 15.04 4.77 6.11
C GLY A 426 14.76 3.40 6.71
N ASN A 427 13.77 3.42 7.59
CA ASN A 427 13.19 2.24 8.20
C ASN A 427 11.71 2.49 8.48
N VAL A 428 10.95 1.43 8.73
CA VAL A 428 9.55 1.53 9.13
C VAL A 428 9.35 0.59 10.30
N TRP A 429 8.59 1.00 11.32
CA TRP A 429 8.14 0.09 12.35
C TRP A 429 6.61 0.08 12.45
N LEU A 430 6.08 -1.10 12.77
CA LEU A 430 4.65 -1.35 12.81
C LEU A 430 4.27 -2.00 14.13
N ILE A 431 3.15 -1.57 14.70
CA ILE A 431 2.50 -2.23 15.83
C ILE A 431 1.05 -2.52 15.47
N GLY A 432 0.65 -3.78 15.56
CA GLY A 432 -0.72 -4.21 15.31
C GLY A 432 -1.36 -4.82 16.55
N VAL A 433 -2.64 -4.55 16.71
CA VAL A 433 -3.51 -5.20 17.70
C VAL A 433 -4.80 -5.65 17.04
N GLN A 434 -5.31 -6.82 17.45
CA GLN A 434 -6.53 -7.40 16.89
C GLN A 434 -7.27 -8.19 17.97
N ALA A 435 -8.58 -8.09 17.98
CA ALA A 435 -9.46 -8.90 18.79
C ALA A 435 -10.26 -9.82 17.88
N ASN A 436 -10.38 -11.10 18.28
CA ASN A 436 -11.16 -12.11 17.56
C ASN A 436 -12.19 -12.71 18.48
N TYR A 437 -13.40 -12.88 17.95
CA TYR A 437 -14.50 -13.51 18.67
C TYR A 437 -15.19 -14.55 17.79
N ARG A 438 -15.44 -15.74 18.37
CA ARG A 438 -16.18 -16.84 17.76
C ARG A 438 -17.48 -17.06 18.53
N PHE A 439 -18.61 -17.06 17.81
CA PHE A 439 -19.94 -17.30 18.34
C PHE A 439 -20.29 -18.78 18.34
#